data_05e239f9766fd7f625bd5f532e6272cf
#
_entry.id   05e239f9766fd7f625bd5f532e6272cf
#
_cell.length_a   1.000
_cell.length_b   1.000
_cell.length_c   1.000
_cell.angle_alpha   90.00
_cell.angle_beta   90.00
_cell.angle_gamma   90.00
#
_symmetry.space_group_name_H-M   'P 1'
#
loop_
_entity.id
_entity.type
_entity.pdbx_description
1 polymer ?
#
loop_
_entity_poly.entity_id
_entity_poly.type
_entity_poly.pdbx_seq_one_letter_code
_entity_poly.pdbx_strand_id
1 'polypeptide(L)' 'MNISKNIELWYLYCHDNQLIELDLSKNIKLRNLGCNHNELTELDLSKNIDLFELYCYDNHLTKVDVSKNIKLRYKNI' A
#
# COMPACT_ATOMS: atom_id res chain seq x y z
N MET A 1 5.60 -9.51 -7.41
CA MET A 1 4.47 -10.00 -6.56
C MET A 1 3.16 -9.72 -7.28
N ASN A 2 2.35 -10.73 -7.44
CA ASN A 2 1.05 -10.57 -8.09
C ASN A 2 -0.06 -10.99 -7.11
N ILE A 3 -0.82 -10.03 -6.64
CA ILE A 3 -1.90 -10.26 -5.70
C ILE A 3 -3.27 -9.89 -6.29
N SER A 4 -3.34 -9.79 -7.62
CA SER A 4 -4.55 -9.34 -8.32
C SER A 4 -5.76 -10.26 -8.12
N LYS A 5 -5.54 -11.52 -7.76
CA LYS A 5 -6.63 -12.47 -7.50
C LYS A 5 -7.05 -12.52 -6.03
N ASN A 6 -6.31 -11.87 -5.14
CA ASN A 6 -6.58 -11.85 -3.70
C ASN A 6 -7.54 -10.70 -3.36
N ILE A 7 -8.73 -10.74 -3.93
CA ILE A 7 -9.70 -9.64 -3.83
C ILE A 7 -10.30 -9.47 -2.44
N GLU A 8 -10.14 -10.47 -1.57
CA GLU A 8 -10.63 -10.42 -0.19
C GLU A 8 -9.53 -10.03 0.81
N LEU A 9 -8.35 -9.71 0.32
CA LEU A 9 -7.17 -9.45 1.17
C LEU A 9 -7.41 -8.22 2.05
N TRP A 10 -7.21 -8.37 3.37
CA TRP A 10 -7.31 -7.31 4.37
C TRP A 10 -5.95 -6.78 4.80
N TYR A 11 -4.97 -7.65 4.91
CA TYR A 11 -3.65 -7.32 5.43
C TYR A 11 -2.59 -7.75 4.42
N LEU A 12 -1.70 -6.85 4.09
CA LEU A 12 -0.56 -7.15 3.24
C LEU A 12 0.69 -6.56 3.87
N TYR A 13 1.62 -7.42 4.25
CA TYR A 13 2.89 -7.00 4.78
C TYR A 13 3.98 -7.60 3.91
N CYS A 14 4.56 -6.77 3.07
CA CYS A 14 5.61 -7.17 2.13
C CYS A 14 6.87 -6.32 2.31
N HIS A 15 7.11 -5.84 3.51
CA HIS A 15 8.27 -5.02 3.83
C HIS A 15 9.57 -5.81 3.69
N ASP A 16 10.68 -5.09 3.60
CA ASP A 16 12.03 -5.64 3.52
C ASP A 16 12.22 -6.54 2.30
N ASN A 17 11.77 -6.07 1.16
CA ASN A 17 11.94 -6.75 -0.12
C ASN A 17 12.64 -5.78 -1.10
N GLN A 18 12.61 -6.11 -2.38
CA GLN A 18 13.22 -5.28 -3.43
C GLN A 18 12.16 -4.93 -4.48
N LEU A 19 10.94 -4.71 -4.03
CA LEU A 19 9.83 -4.40 -4.92
C LEU A 19 10.02 -3.02 -5.53
N ILE A 20 9.93 -2.93 -6.85
CA ILE A 20 9.99 -1.67 -7.57
C ILE A 20 8.60 -1.16 -7.91
N GLU A 21 7.61 -2.04 -7.89
CA GLU A 21 6.21 -1.67 -8.10
C GLU A 21 5.30 -2.58 -7.29
N LEU A 22 4.11 -2.09 -6.98
CA LEU A 22 3.11 -2.82 -6.22
C LEU A 22 1.74 -2.37 -6.71
N ASP A 23 1.03 -3.25 -7.39
CA ASP A 23 -0.30 -2.97 -7.91
C ASP A 23 -1.36 -3.45 -6.92
N LEU A 24 -2.04 -2.52 -6.29
CA LEU A 24 -3.06 -2.78 -5.27
C LEU A 24 -4.48 -2.52 -5.80
N SER A 25 -4.62 -2.30 -7.11
CA SER A 25 -5.89 -1.86 -7.69
C SER A 25 -7.03 -2.86 -7.54
N LYS A 26 -6.73 -4.15 -7.35
CA LYS A 26 -7.74 -5.19 -7.18
C LYS A 26 -8.02 -5.52 -5.71
N ASN A 27 -7.20 -5.04 -4.81
CA ASN A 27 -7.29 -5.37 -3.39
C ASN A 27 -8.10 -4.29 -2.67
N ILE A 28 -9.35 -4.15 -3.09
CA ILE A 28 -10.22 -3.05 -2.66
C ILE A 28 -10.66 -3.15 -1.19
N LYS A 29 -10.46 -4.31 -0.56
CA LYS A 29 -10.81 -4.52 0.84
C LYS A 29 -9.63 -4.37 1.79
N LEU A 30 -8.48 -3.97 1.25
CA LEU A 30 -7.25 -3.86 2.03
C LEU A 30 -7.40 -2.80 3.12
N ARG A 31 -7.04 -3.18 4.34
CA ARG A 31 -7.11 -2.32 5.53
C ARG A 31 -5.74 -1.96 6.08
N ASN A 32 -4.81 -2.89 6.03
CA ASN A 32 -3.47 -2.71 6.59
C ASN A 32 -2.44 -3.02 5.53
N LEU A 33 -1.56 -2.08 5.26
CA LEU A 33 -0.50 -2.22 4.28
C LEU A 33 0.84 -1.86 4.89
N GLY A 34 1.78 -2.81 4.85
CA GLY A 34 3.16 -2.56 5.20
C GLY A 34 4.05 -2.92 4.02
N CYS A 35 4.55 -1.91 3.33
CA CYS A 35 5.46 -2.09 2.19
C CYS A 35 6.74 -1.29 2.36
N ASN A 36 7.09 -0.95 3.60
CA ASN A 36 8.32 -0.23 3.93
C ASN A 36 9.56 -1.05 3.57
N HIS A 37 10.69 -0.37 3.39
CA HIS A 37 11.97 -0.98 3.03
C HIS A 37 11.90 -1.77 1.73
N ASN A 38 11.46 -1.09 0.68
CA ASN A 38 11.46 -1.59 -0.69
C ASN A 38 12.08 -0.54 -1.60
N GLU A 39 11.89 -0.66 -2.90
CA GLU A 39 12.43 0.27 -3.89
C GLU A 39 11.32 0.89 -4.74
N LEU A 40 10.16 1.10 -4.13
CA LEU A 40 9.01 1.67 -4.81
C LEU A 40 9.25 3.13 -5.20
N THR A 41 8.92 3.48 -6.43
CA THR A 41 8.99 4.86 -6.91
C THR A 41 7.63 5.54 -6.93
N GLU A 42 6.56 4.75 -6.94
CA GLU A 42 5.21 5.28 -6.86
C GLU A 42 4.31 4.25 -6.18
N LEU A 43 3.22 4.70 -5.62
CA LEU A 43 2.26 3.86 -4.93
C LEU A 43 0.87 4.47 -5.09
N ASP A 44 0.02 3.79 -5.85
CA ASP A 44 -1.35 4.24 -6.09
C ASP A 44 -2.29 3.56 -5.09
N LEU A 45 -2.83 4.35 -4.18
CA LEU A 45 -3.73 3.88 -3.12
C LEU A 45 -5.19 4.29 -3.38
N SER A 46 -5.48 4.79 -4.58
CA SER A 46 -6.79 5.37 -4.88
C SER A 46 -7.96 4.39 -4.82
N LYS A 47 -7.68 3.08 -4.97
CA LYS A 47 -8.72 2.04 -4.90
C LYS A 47 -8.87 1.45 -3.50
N ASN A 48 -7.94 1.72 -2.61
CA ASN A 48 -7.88 1.11 -1.28
C ASN A 48 -8.59 2.00 -0.26
N ILE A 49 -9.88 2.22 -0.47
CA ILE A 49 -10.67 3.17 0.29
C ILE A 49 -10.93 2.75 1.74
N ASP A 50 -10.72 1.48 2.06
CA ASP A 50 -10.87 0.97 3.43
C ASP A 50 -9.55 0.97 4.20
N LEU A 51 -8.48 1.50 3.60
CA LEU A 51 -7.17 1.49 4.22
C LEU A 51 -7.18 2.27 5.53
N PHE A 52 -6.72 1.61 6.59
CA PHE A 52 -6.73 2.11 7.96
C PHE A 52 -5.33 2.36 8.49
N GLU A 53 -4.39 1.54 8.07
CA GLU A 53 -3.01 1.55 8.53
C GLU A 53 -2.07 1.42 7.33
N LEU A 54 -1.08 2.32 7.24
CA LEU A 54 -0.16 2.38 6.11
C LEU A 54 1.27 2.61 6.58
N TYR A 55 2.16 1.71 6.20
CA TYR A 55 3.60 1.86 6.40
C TYR A 55 4.28 1.70 5.04
N CYS A 56 4.82 2.79 4.50
CA CYS A 56 5.49 2.77 3.20
C CYS A 56 6.80 3.57 3.23
N TYR A 57 7.36 3.80 4.41
CA TYR A 57 8.61 4.53 4.55
C TYR A 57 9.79 3.71 4.00
N ASP A 58 10.91 4.39 3.81
CA ASP A 58 12.13 3.81 3.28
C ASP A 58 11.91 3.15 1.91
N ASN A 59 11.41 3.96 1.02
CA ASN A 59 11.25 3.66 -0.40
C ASN A 59 11.82 4.86 -1.18
N HIS A 60 11.58 4.90 -2.47
CA HIS A 60 11.98 6.01 -3.33
C HIS A 60 10.76 6.85 -3.74
N LEU A 61 9.77 6.89 -2.87
CA LEU A 61 8.54 7.65 -3.11
C LEU A 61 8.79 9.15 -2.92
N THR A 62 8.43 9.94 -3.91
CA THR A 62 8.52 11.40 -3.81
C THR A 62 7.21 12.00 -3.32
N LYS A 63 6.10 11.25 -3.46
CA LYS A 63 4.77 11.73 -3.12
C LYS A 63 3.89 10.53 -2.83
N VAL A 64 3.11 10.62 -1.77
CA VAL A 64 2.08 9.62 -1.45
C VAL A 64 0.76 10.33 -1.29
N ASP A 65 -0.16 10.06 -2.21
CA ASP A 65 -1.49 10.67 -2.19
C ASP A 65 -2.45 9.77 -1.41
N VAL A 66 -2.91 10.26 -0.28
CA VAL A 66 -3.87 9.54 0.58
C VAL A 66 -5.23 10.22 0.60
N SER A 67 -5.51 11.07 -0.38
CA SER A 67 -6.76 11.84 -0.43
C SER A 67 -8.02 10.96 -0.51
N LYS A 68 -7.91 9.76 -1.07
CA LYS A 68 -9.02 8.81 -1.16
C LYS A 68 -9.13 7.88 0.05
N ASN A 69 -8.11 7.86 0.89
CA ASN A 69 -8.02 6.95 2.02
C ASN A 69 -8.59 7.62 3.27
N ILE A 70 -9.88 7.92 3.23
CA ILE A 70 -10.55 8.72 4.26
C ILE A 70 -10.63 8.02 5.62
N LYS A 71 -10.42 6.71 5.65
CA LYS A 71 -10.42 5.93 6.89
C LYS A 71 -9.04 5.78 7.49
N LEU A 72 -8.01 6.30 6.82
CA LEU A 72 -6.63 6.15 7.25
C LEU A 72 -6.39 6.84 8.58
N ARG A 73 -5.88 6.10 9.57
CA ARG A 73 -5.67 6.59 10.92
C ARG A 73 -4.22 6.52 11.36
N TYR A 74 -3.53 5.47 10.96
CA TYR A 74 -2.13 5.26 11.33
C TYR A 74 -1.29 5.21 10.07
N LYS A 75 -0.30 6.05 9.99
CA LYS A 75 0.57 6.08 8.82
C LYS A 75 2.00 6.44 9.20
N ASN A 76 2.94 5.83 8.50
CA ASN A 76 4.34 6.19 8.51
C ASN A 76 4.82 6.15 7.05
N ILE A 77 4.96 7.31 6.49
CA ILE A 77 5.21 7.48 5.05
C ILE A 77 6.67 7.84 4.76
#